data_823f5dea716289801ade23e7d6d334c3
#
_entry.id   823f5dea716289801ade23e7d6d334c3
#
_cell.length_a   1.000
_cell.length_b   1.000
_cell.length_c   1.000
_cell.angle_alpha   90.00
_cell.angle_beta   90.00
_cell.angle_gamma   90.00
#
_symmetry.space_group_name_H-M   'P 1'
#
loop_
_entity.id
_entity.type
_entity.pdbx_description
1 polymer ?
#
loop_
_entity_poly.entity_id
_entity_poly.type
_entity_poly.pdbx_seq_one_letter_code
_entity_poly.pdbx_strand_id
1 'polypeptide(L)'
;MTKSPGIVPFKQAVLVVIFVLATLSASAQQASATQSADALFAESKWEQAAHAYADITANDPANGPAWQHLGECYLQLRRFDDAIKAFQHSVDLKYRPLMTKVDIARAYVGKDETRRALDTLKELAASGLAPRIHNYIASAPEFQKLQANTEYQAFLKSTLPCQAVEYRQFDFWVGEWDVVTTEGHNPAGSSSVQLILDQCALLENWNGGGTGKSLNHYDTRLKKWIQDWVDSQSNGIHFEGGLENGVMSYFADSADAQGKPLRRHMQFVKIDADHVRQFSPGSSDGGKTWSPEYDFIYIRKK
;
A
#
# COMPACT_ATOMS: atom_id res chain seq x y z
N MET A 1 -65.43 12.26 1.45
CA MET A 1 -65.38 10.88 0.87
C MET A 1 -64.03 10.28 1.24
N THR A 2 -64.00 9.56 2.35
CA THR A 2 -62.80 8.88 2.84
C THR A 2 -62.77 7.47 2.28
N LYS A 3 -61.71 7.14 1.46
CA LYS A 3 -61.50 5.79 0.96
C LYS A 3 -61.01 4.90 2.11
N SER A 4 -61.75 3.83 2.41
CA SER A 4 -61.33 2.74 3.29
C SER A 4 -60.07 2.06 2.75
N PRO A 5 -59.09 1.66 3.61
CA PRO A 5 -57.97 0.85 3.19
C PRO A 5 -58.47 -0.58 2.84
N GLY A 6 -58.10 -1.05 1.64
CA GLY A 6 -58.49 -2.37 1.15
C GLY A 6 -57.87 -3.48 2.03
N ILE A 7 -58.72 -4.38 2.49
CA ILE A 7 -58.34 -5.59 3.25
C ILE A 7 -57.63 -6.56 2.24
N VAL A 8 -56.34 -6.82 2.43
CA VAL A 8 -55.59 -7.85 1.69
C VAL A 8 -56.18 -9.22 2.06
N PRO A 9 -56.61 -10.07 1.10
CA PRO A 9 -57.24 -11.35 1.45
C PRO A 9 -56.25 -12.27 2.19
N PHE A 10 -56.72 -12.83 3.29
CA PHE A 10 -55.97 -13.68 4.24
C PHE A 10 -55.11 -14.77 3.56
N LYS A 11 -55.53 -15.33 2.42
CA LYS A 11 -54.77 -16.29 1.63
C LYS A 11 -53.48 -15.70 1.04
N GLN A 12 -53.48 -14.42 0.63
CA GLN A 12 -52.25 -13.77 0.11
C GLN A 12 -51.27 -13.45 1.25
N ALA A 13 -51.74 -13.08 2.43
CA ALA A 13 -50.90 -12.83 3.60
C ALA A 13 -50.21 -14.12 4.09
N VAL A 14 -50.89 -15.26 4.09
CA VAL A 14 -50.33 -16.55 4.49
C VAL A 14 -49.26 -17.03 3.48
N LEU A 15 -49.45 -16.85 2.18
CA LEU A 15 -48.49 -17.21 1.15
C LEU A 15 -47.19 -16.37 1.27
N VAL A 16 -47.30 -15.07 1.54
CA VAL A 16 -46.17 -14.17 1.75
C VAL A 16 -45.36 -14.57 2.99
N VAL A 17 -46.03 -14.92 4.09
CA VAL A 17 -45.39 -15.33 5.34
C VAL A 17 -44.65 -16.66 5.15
N ILE A 18 -45.22 -17.65 4.46
CA ILE A 18 -44.57 -18.93 4.16
C ILE A 18 -43.35 -18.71 3.27
N PHE A 19 -43.43 -17.83 2.25
CA PHE A 19 -42.32 -17.53 1.37
C PHE A 19 -41.17 -16.82 2.11
N VAL A 20 -41.48 -15.88 3.00
CA VAL A 20 -40.48 -15.19 3.84
C VAL A 20 -39.83 -16.15 4.83
N LEU A 21 -40.56 -17.07 5.46
CA LEU A 21 -40.01 -18.06 6.37
C LEU A 21 -39.13 -19.09 5.63
N ALA A 22 -39.49 -19.50 4.43
CA ALA A 22 -38.71 -20.41 3.60
C ALA A 22 -37.39 -19.76 3.14
N THR A 23 -37.39 -18.49 2.77
CA THR A 23 -36.16 -17.76 2.40
C THR A 23 -35.24 -17.51 3.59
N LEU A 24 -35.77 -17.23 4.78
CA LEU A 24 -35.00 -17.08 6.01
C LEU A 24 -34.35 -18.41 6.46
N SER A 25 -35.05 -19.54 6.31
CA SER A 25 -34.47 -20.85 6.62
C SER A 25 -33.37 -21.26 5.63
N ALA A 26 -33.55 -20.99 4.34
CA ALA A 26 -32.55 -21.26 3.33
C ALA A 26 -31.27 -20.41 3.52
N SER A 27 -31.41 -19.12 3.84
CA SER A 27 -30.27 -18.25 4.12
C SER A 27 -29.49 -18.65 5.39
N ALA A 28 -30.20 -19.07 6.44
CA ALA A 28 -29.57 -19.57 7.67
C ALA A 28 -28.81 -20.89 7.44
N GLN A 29 -29.37 -21.79 6.64
CA GLN A 29 -28.73 -23.04 6.28
C GLN A 29 -27.48 -22.82 5.41
N GLN A 30 -27.52 -21.88 4.48
CA GLN A 30 -26.37 -21.51 3.64
C GLN A 30 -25.25 -20.85 4.48
N ALA A 31 -25.60 -19.98 5.42
CA ALA A 31 -24.63 -19.39 6.34
C ALA A 31 -23.93 -20.48 7.21
N SER A 32 -24.68 -21.45 7.72
CA SER A 32 -24.15 -22.58 8.48
C SER A 32 -23.23 -23.47 7.64
N ALA A 33 -23.59 -23.74 6.38
CA ALA A 33 -22.74 -24.51 5.46
C ALA A 33 -21.42 -23.79 5.15
N THR A 34 -21.48 -22.47 4.91
CA THR A 34 -20.29 -21.65 4.69
C THR A 34 -19.38 -21.64 5.92
N GLN A 35 -19.94 -21.45 7.11
CA GLN A 35 -19.17 -21.48 8.36
C GLN A 35 -18.48 -22.84 8.57
N SER A 36 -19.13 -23.95 8.22
CA SER A 36 -18.54 -25.29 8.29
C SER A 36 -17.40 -25.46 7.27
N ALA A 37 -17.57 -24.98 6.04
CA ALA A 37 -16.54 -25.02 5.01
C ALA A 37 -15.32 -24.16 5.40
N ASP A 38 -15.55 -22.98 5.96
CA ASP A 38 -14.49 -22.08 6.43
C ASP A 38 -13.68 -22.70 7.58
N ALA A 39 -14.34 -23.43 8.50
CA ALA A 39 -13.66 -24.15 9.55
C ALA A 39 -12.75 -25.25 9.00
N LEU A 40 -13.24 -26.05 8.04
CA LEU A 40 -12.43 -27.09 7.37
C LEU A 40 -11.24 -26.48 6.62
N PHE A 41 -11.44 -25.35 5.98
CA PHE A 41 -10.39 -24.59 5.28
C PHE A 41 -9.32 -24.12 6.27
N ALA A 42 -9.72 -23.48 7.37
CA ALA A 42 -8.82 -23.01 8.41
C ALA A 42 -7.98 -24.14 9.05
N GLU A 43 -8.56 -25.34 9.15
CA GLU A 43 -7.87 -26.54 9.61
C GLU A 43 -7.01 -27.21 8.53
N SER A 44 -6.90 -26.62 7.33
CA SER A 44 -6.18 -27.18 6.17
C SER A 44 -6.70 -28.56 5.73
N LYS A 45 -7.95 -28.89 6.00
CA LYS A 45 -8.62 -30.11 5.57
C LYS A 45 -9.10 -29.96 4.11
N TRP A 46 -8.15 -29.80 3.20
CA TRP A 46 -8.37 -29.33 1.83
C TRP A 46 -9.40 -30.13 1.04
N GLU A 47 -9.37 -31.47 1.12
CA GLU A 47 -10.33 -32.33 0.41
C GLU A 47 -11.77 -32.12 0.92
N GLN A 48 -11.94 -32.09 2.25
CA GLN A 48 -13.25 -31.89 2.86
C GLN A 48 -13.77 -30.47 2.60
N ALA A 49 -12.91 -29.47 2.70
CA ALA A 49 -13.25 -28.08 2.38
C ALA A 49 -13.64 -27.94 0.90
N ALA A 50 -12.91 -28.60 -0.02
CA ALA A 50 -13.22 -28.57 -1.44
C ALA A 50 -14.63 -29.15 -1.72
N HIS A 51 -14.98 -30.28 -1.11
CA HIS A 51 -16.33 -30.83 -1.22
C HIS A 51 -17.40 -29.85 -0.71
N ALA A 52 -17.20 -29.29 0.49
CA ALA A 52 -18.15 -28.35 1.06
C ALA A 52 -18.33 -27.08 0.21
N TYR A 53 -17.22 -26.49 -0.29
CA TYR A 53 -17.33 -25.33 -1.18
C TYR A 53 -17.91 -25.68 -2.55
N ALA A 54 -17.65 -26.88 -3.09
CA ALA A 54 -18.30 -27.33 -4.34
C ALA A 54 -19.82 -27.42 -4.18
N ASP A 55 -20.32 -27.93 -3.05
CA ASP A 55 -21.75 -27.95 -2.74
C ASP A 55 -22.33 -26.53 -2.62
N ILE A 56 -21.59 -25.61 -1.97
CA ILE A 56 -22.00 -24.21 -1.85
C ILE A 56 -22.09 -23.55 -3.23
N THR A 57 -21.08 -23.73 -4.09
CA THR A 57 -21.06 -23.15 -5.44
C THR A 57 -22.09 -23.77 -6.39
N ALA A 58 -22.46 -25.03 -6.19
CA ALA A 58 -23.53 -25.69 -6.94
C ALA A 58 -24.91 -25.13 -6.55
N ASN A 59 -25.14 -24.81 -5.28
CA ASN A 59 -26.40 -24.25 -4.78
C ASN A 59 -26.49 -22.71 -4.99
N ASP A 60 -25.36 -22.02 -4.97
CA ASP A 60 -25.24 -20.58 -5.20
C ASP A 60 -24.06 -20.28 -6.14
N PRO A 61 -24.27 -20.39 -7.48
CA PRO A 61 -23.23 -20.11 -8.47
C PRO A 61 -22.72 -18.66 -8.46
N ALA A 62 -23.45 -17.73 -7.84
CA ALA A 62 -23.04 -16.32 -7.72
C ALA A 62 -22.14 -16.05 -6.51
N ASN A 63 -21.81 -17.07 -5.71
CA ASN A 63 -20.98 -16.94 -4.52
C ASN A 63 -19.49 -16.84 -4.87
N GLY A 64 -19.02 -15.64 -5.20
CA GLY A 64 -17.62 -15.38 -5.53
C GLY A 64 -16.62 -15.82 -4.46
N PRO A 65 -16.85 -15.52 -3.15
CA PRO A 65 -16.05 -16.06 -2.07
C PRO A 65 -15.89 -17.58 -2.07
N ALA A 66 -16.99 -18.32 -2.24
CA ALA A 66 -16.93 -19.79 -2.26
C ALA A 66 -16.13 -20.34 -3.44
N TRP A 67 -16.25 -19.73 -4.64
CA TRP A 67 -15.40 -20.07 -5.78
C TRP A 67 -13.91 -19.80 -5.52
N GLN A 68 -13.59 -18.70 -4.84
CA GLN A 68 -12.20 -18.39 -4.46
C GLN A 68 -11.62 -19.45 -3.53
N HIS A 69 -12.35 -19.82 -2.46
CA HIS A 69 -11.90 -20.82 -1.50
C HIS A 69 -11.83 -22.22 -2.14
N LEU A 70 -12.77 -22.56 -3.01
CA LEU A 70 -12.73 -23.80 -3.77
C LEU A 70 -11.46 -23.87 -4.64
N GLY A 71 -11.13 -22.79 -5.33
CA GLY A 71 -9.90 -22.68 -6.10
C GLY A 71 -8.64 -22.86 -5.26
N GLU A 72 -8.59 -22.26 -4.08
CA GLU A 72 -7.46 -22.42 -3.15
C GLU A 72 -7.35 -23.86 -2.65
N CYS A 73 -8.47 -24.53 -2.29
CA CYS A 73 -8.46 -25.94 -1.91
C CYS A 73 -7.86 -26.80 -3.05
N TYR A 74 -8.30 -26.58 -4.29
CA TYR A 74 -7.76 -27.32 -5.44
C TYR A 74 -6.29 -27.02 -5.69
N LEU A 75 -5.84 -25.79 -5.46
CA LEU A 75 -4.43 -25.41 -5.57
C LEU A 75 -3.57 -26.21 -4.54
N GLN A 76 -4.02 -26.26 -3.30
CA GLN A 76 -3.34 -27.02 -2.23
C GLN A 76 -3.33 -28.52 -2.51
N LEU A 77 -4.39 -29.05 -3.13
CA LEU A 77 -4.49 -30.44 -3.56
C LEU A 77 -3.73 -30.73 -4.87
N ARG A 78 -3.05 -29.73 -5.45
CA ARG A 78 -2.36 -29.79 -6.73
C ARG A 78 -3.27 -30.14 -7.93
N ARG A 79 -4.56 -29.87 -7.79
CA ARG A 79 -5.57 -30.01 -8.84
C ARG A 79 -5.64 -28.71 -9.65
N PHE A 80 -4.54 -28.35 -10.30
CA PHE A 80 -4.32 -27.02 -10.86
C PHE A 80 -5.36 -26.60 -11.92
N ASP A 81 -5.81 -27.53 -12.78
CA ASP A 81 -6.83 -27.20 -13.79
C ASP A 81 -8.19 -26.88 -13.15
N ASP A 82 -8.55 -27.58 -12.09
CA ASP A 82 -9.78 -27.32 -11.35
C ASP A 82 -9.66 -26.00 -10.57
N ALA A 83 -8.47 -25.73 -9.99
CA ALA A 83 -8.17 -24.45 -9.34
C ALA A 83 -8.34 -23.28 -10.31
N ILE A 84 -7.75 -23.34 -11.51
CA ILE A 84 -7.87 -22.28 -12.51
C ILE A 84 -9.33 -22.02 -12.88
N LYS A 85 -10.14 -23.08 -13.07
CA LYS A 85 -11.58 -22.94 -13.39
C LYS A 85 -12.32 -22.24 -12.26
N ALA A 86 -12.12 -22.67 -11.02
CA ALA A 86 -12.80 -22.09 -9.86
C ALA A 86 -12.38 -20.62 -9.65
N PHE A 87 -11.10 -20.30 -9.77
CA PHE A 87 -10.61 -18.93 -9.72
C PHE A 87 -11.18 -18.06 -10.85
N GLN A 88 -11.30 -18.61 -12.07
CA GLN A 88 -11.91 -17.86 -13.17
C GLN A 88 -13.36 -17.49 -12.90
N HIS A 89 -14.17 -18.40 -12.33
CA HIS A 89 -15.53 -18.08 -11.88
C HIS A 89 -15.55 -16.94 -10.85
N SER A 90 -14.62 -16.95 -9.89
CA SER A 90 -14.49 -15.86 -8.90
C SER A 90 -14.13 -14.52 -9.57
N VAL A 91 -13.23 -14.52 -10.57
CA VAL A 91 -12.88 -13.33 -11.36
C VAL A 91 -14.08 -12.80 -12.13
N ASP A 92 -14.84 -13.67 -12.80
CA ASP A 92 -16.02 -13.30 -13.60
C ASP A 92 -17.12 -12.68 -12.73
N LEU A 93 -17.23 -13.15 -11.48
CA LEU A 93 -18.09 -12.58 -10.44
C LEU A 93 -17.51 -11.30 -9.78
N LYS A 94 -16.35 -10.81 -10.24
CA LYS A 94 -15.65 -9.62 -9.73
C LYS A 94 -15.28 -9.70 -8.24
N TYR A 95 -15.14 -10.90 -7.70
CA TYR A 95 -14.68 -11.08 -6.33
C TYR A 95 -13.16 -11.06 -6.28
N ARG A 96 -12.58 -10.06 -5.61
CA ARG A 96 -11.14 -9.82 -5.42
C ARG A 96 -10.29 -10.07 -6.69
N PRO A 97 -10.69 -9.56 -7.86
CA PRO A 97 -10.19 -10.02 -9.17
C PRO A 97 -8.67 -9.91 -9.32
N LEU A 98 -8.02 -8.94 -8.66
CA LEU A 98 -6.56 -8.79 -8.70
C LEU A 98 -5.86 -9.95 -7.98
N MET A 99 -6.27 -10.26 -6.75
CA MET A 99 -5.70 -11.35 -5.96
C MET A 99 -5.95 -12.70 -6.64
N THR A 100 -7.18 -12.92 -7.09
CA THR A 100 -7.57 -14.16 -7.75
C THR A 100 -6.81 -14.40 -9.05
N LYS A 101 -6.45 -13.36 -9.81
CA LYS A 101 -5.55 -13.50 -10.96
C LYS A 101 -4.13 -13.92 -10.55
N VAL A 102 -3.63 -13.47 -9.41
CA VAL A 102 -2.36 -13.98 -8.86
C VAL A 102 -2.48 -15.48 -8.55
N ASP A 103 -3.62 -15.92 -7.98
CA ASP A 103 -3.85 -17.33 -7.66
C ASP A 103 -3.94 -18.20 -8.93
N ILE A 104 -4.49 -17.68 -10.03
CA ILE A 104 -4.41 -18.32 -11.35
C ILE A 104 -2.96 -18.48 -11.81
N ALA A 105 -2.14 -17.42 -11.64
CA ALA A 105 -0.71 -17.51 -11.98
C ALA A 105 0.04 -18.53 -11.09
N ARG A 106 -0.28 -18.62 -9.78
CA ARG A 106 0.22 -19.67 -8.88
C ARG A 106 -0.09 -21.08 -9.40
N ALA A 107 -1.34 -21.29 -9.85
CA ALA A 107 -1.75 -22.57 -10.42
C ALA A 107 -1.00 -22.91 -11.74
N TYR A 108 -0.75 -21.92 -12.61
CA TYR A 108 0.09 -22.12 -13.79
C TYR A 108 1.53 -22.48 -13.43
N VAL A 109 2.13 -21.86 -12.40
CA VAL A 109 3.46 -22.25 -11.91
C VAL A 109 3.45 -23.68 -11.37
N GLY A 110 2.38 -24.08 -10.68
CA GLY A 110 2.20 -25.46 -10.21
C GLY A 110 2.18 -26.50 -11.32
N LYS A 111 1.68 -26.11 -12.51
CA LYS A 111 1.67 -26.92 -13.75
C LYS A 111 2.98 -26.85 -14.53
N ASP A 112 3.98 -26.08 -14.07
CA ASP A 112 5.21 -25.75 -14.80
C ASP A 112 4.95 -24.98 -16.13
N GLU A 113 3.78 -24.32 -16.24
CA GLU A 113 3.38 -23.45 -17.36
C GLU A 113 3.87 -22.01 -17.14
N THR A 114 5.17 -21.83 -16.95
CA THR A 114 5.83 -20.56 -16.58
C THR A 114 5.41 -19.40 -17.48
N ARG A 115 5.30 -19.63 -18.80
CA ARG A 115 4.92 -18.56 -19.75
C ARG A 115 3.54 -17.99 -19.43
N ARG A 116 2.55 -18.88 -19.23
CA ARG A 116 1.16 -18.47 -18.91
C ARG A 116 1.08 -17.74 -17.57
N ALA A 117 1.86 -18.20 -16.57
CA ALA A 117 1.96 -17.51 -15.28
C ALA A 117 2.46 -16.07 -15.46
N LEU A 118 3.56 -15.88 -16.20
CA LEU A 118 4.15 -14.55 -16.46
C LEU A 118 3.22 -13.65 -17.28
N ASP A 119 2.54 -14.19 -18.29
CA ASP A 119 1.58 -13.41 -19.09
C ASP A 119 0.42 -12.93 -18.21
N THR A 120 -0.13 -13.79 -17.33
CA THR A 120 -1.18 -13.43 -16.36
C THR A 120 -0.71 -12.33 -15.40
N LEU A 121 0.52 -12.43 -14.89
CA LEU A 121 1.10 -11.40 -13.99
C LEU A 121 1.33 -10.08 -14.72
N LYS A 122 1.77 -10.09 -15.98
CA LYS A 122 1.97 -8.87 -16.80
C LYS A 122 0.67 -8.12 -17.08
N GLU A 123 -0.42 -8.85 -17.32
CA GLU A 123 -1.74 -8.24 -17.46
C GLU A 123 -2.14 -7.47 -16.20
N LEU A 124 -1.78 -7.99 -15.01
CA LEU A 124 -1.98 -7.30 -13.73
C LEU A 124 -1.15 -6.02 -13.64
N ALA A 125 0.12 -6.06 -14.05
CA ALA A 125 0.98 -4.87 -14.05
C ALA A 125 0.41 -3.76 -14.94
N ALA A 126 -0.09 -4.11 -16.12
CA ALA A 126 -0.70 -3.19 -17.07
C ALA A 126 -1.97 -2.49 -16.51
N SER A 127 -2.62 -3.05 -15.49
CA SER A 127 -3.78 -2.43 -14.83
C SER A 127 -3.43 -1.24 -13.93
N GLY A 128 -2.14 -0.98 -13.65
CA GLY A 128 -1.66 0.05 -12.72
C GLY A 128 -1.93 -0.25 -11.24
N LEU A 129 -2.51 -1.40 -10.91
CA LEU A 129 -2.88 -1.79 -9.55
C LEU A 129 -1.89 -2.80 -8.92
N ALA A 130 -0.87 -3.21 -9.67
CA ALA A 130 0.14 -4.18 -9.24
C ALA A 130 0.85 -3.80 -7.92
N PRO A 131 1.19 -2.54 -7.61
CA PRO A 131 1.80 -2.18 -6.33
C PRO A 131 0.97 -2.57 -5.10
N ARG A 132 -0.37 -2.63 -5.23
CA ARG A 132 -1.26 -3.02 -4.13
C ARG A 132 -1.17 -4.49 -3.74
N ILE A 133 -0.65 -5.32 -4.62
CA ILE A 133 -0.55 -6.78 -4.47
C ILE A 133 0.90 -7.28 -4.48
N HIS A 134 1.88 -6.35 -4.48
CA HIS A 134 3.30 -6.70 -4.51
C HIS A 134 3.66 -7.74 -3.43
N ASN A 135 3.34 -7.45 -2.16
CA ASN A 135 3.65 -8.34 -1.05
C ASN A 135 2.97 -9.70 -1.17
N TYR A 136 1.74 -9.74 -1.70
CA TYR A 136 1.02 -10.99 -1.94
C TYR A 136 1.73 -11.85 -2.99
N ILE A 137 2.20 -11.24 -4.08
CA ILE A 137 2.98 -11.93 -5.11
C ILE A 137 4.34 -12.39 -4.55
N ALA A 138 5.07 -11.49 -3.88
CA ALA A 138 6.41 -11.76 -3.38
C ALA A 138 6.45 -12.87 -2.32
N SER A 139 5.37 -13.02 -1.53
CA SER A 139 5.27 -14.01 -0.45
C SER A 139 4.70 -15.37 -0.89
N ALA A 140 4.11 -15.47 -2.08
CA ALA A 140 3.50 -16.71 -2.54
C ALA A 140 4.55 -17.80 -2.81
N PRO A 141 4.46 -18.97 -2.12
CA PRO A 141 5.51 -19.98 -2.15
C PRO A 141 5.70 -20.62 -3.54
N GLU A 142 4.66 -20.68 -4.37
CA GLU A 142 4.74 -21.24 -5.72
C GLU A 142 5.72 -20.46 -6.60
N PHE A 143 5.81 -19.14 -6.42
CA PHE A 143 6.73 -18.29 -7.20
C PHE A 143 8.20 -18.43 -6.80
N GLN A 144 8.53 -19.19 -5.74
CA GLN A 144 9.93 -19.54 -5.43
C GLN A 144 10.62 -20.24 -6.61
N LYS A 145 9.86 -21.02 -7.39
CA LYS A 145 10.37 -21.64 -8.63
C LYS A 145 10.81 -20.63 -9.69
N LEU A 146 10.30 -19.39 -9.63
CA LEU A 146 10.57 -18.32 -10.60
C LEU A 146 11.67 -17.36 -10.15
N GLN A 147 12.28 -17.54 -8.97
CA GLN A 147 13.26 -16.60 -8.43
C GLN A 147 14.50 -16.41 -9.33
N ALA A 148 14.90 -17.45 -10.07
CA ALA A 148 15.99 -17.37 -11.06
C ALA A 148 15.54 -16.88 -12.44
N ASN A 149 14.23 -16.65 -12.65
CA ASN A 149 13.70 -16.20 -13.93
C ASN A 149 13.81 -14.67 -14.05
N THR A 150 14.60 -14.18 -15.01
CA THR A 150 14.86 -12.75 -15.20
C THR A 150 13.61 -11.94 -15.52
N GLU A 151 12.65 -12.52 -16.25
CA GLU A 151 11.40 -11.87 -16.61
C GLU A 151 10.48 -11.72 -15.40
N TYR A 152 10.44 -12.72 -14.50
CA TYR A 152 9.74 -12.64 -13.22
C TYR A 152 10.37 -11.58 -12.31
N GLN A 153 11.68 -11.51 -12.22
CA GLN A 153 12.38 -10.50 -11.41
C GLN A 153 12.12 -9.09 -11.92
N ALA A 154 12.14 -8.89 -13.23
CA ALA A 154 11.80 -7.60 -13.84
C ALA A 154 10.33 -7.21 -13.55
N PHE A 155 9.41 -8.18 -13.66
CA PHE A 155 8.01 -7.98 -13.29
C PHE A 155 7.88 -7.62 -11.80
N LEU A 156 8.46 -8.40 -10.89
CA LEU A 156 8.38 -8.18 -9.45
C LEU A 156 8.92 -6.79 -9.06
N LYS A 157 10.04 -6.38 -9.67
CA LYS A 157 10.58 -5.02 -9.50
C LYS A 157 9.59 -3.95 -9.99
N SER A 158 8.89 -4.18 -11.10
CA SER A 158 7.90 -3.23 -11.65
C SER A 158 6.64 -3.08 -10.78
N THR A 159 6.39 -4.03 -9.88
CA THR A 159 5.26 -3.99 -8.93
C THR A 159 5.60 -3.34 -7.59
N LEU A 160 6.88 -2.98 -7.35
CA LEU A 160 7.24 -2.24 -6.14
C LEU A 160 6.47 -0.93 -6.07
N PRO A 161 5.97 -0.56 -4.89
CA PRO A 161 5.36 0.75 -4.71
C PRO A 161 6.39 1.87 -4.89
N CYS A 162 5.90 3.07 -5.11
CA CYS A 162 6.70 4.30 -5.09
C CYS A 162 7.90 4.32 -6.07
N GLN A 163 7.72 3.72 -7.27
CA GLN A 163 8.75 3.71 -8.32
C GLN A 163 8.66 4.91 -9.30
N ALA A 164 7.60 5.71 -9.23
CA ALA A 164 7.47 6.90 -10.06
C ALA A 164 8.56 7.93 -9.73
N VAL A 165 8.92 8.75 -10.71
CA VAL A 165 10.05 9.69 -10.62
C VAL A 165 9.90 10.66 -9.44
N GLU A 166 8.68 11.01 -9.08
CA GLU A 166 8.38 11.91 -7.96
C GLU A 166 8.91 11.37 -6.63
N TYR A 167 8.82 10.06 -6.41
CA TYR A 167 9.33 9.44 -5.18
C TYR A 167 10.85 9.39 -5.10
N ARG A 168 11.55 9.57 -6.23
CA ARG A 168 13.01 9.52 -6.32
C ARG A 168 13.67 10.89 -6.28
N GLN A 169 12.85 11.96 -6.25
CA GLN A 169 13.32 13.35 -6.31
C GLN A 169 14.23 13.74 -5.14
N PHE A 170 14.09 13.07 -3.99
CA PHE A 170 14.86 13.37 -2.78
C PHE A 170 15.91 12.29 -2.42
N ASP A 171 16.11 11.31 -3.29
CA ASP A 171 17.09 10.22 -3.06
C ASP A 171 18.53 10.72 -2.94
N PHE A 172 18.83 11.91 -3.44
CA PHE A 172 20.16 12.50 -3.33
C PHE A 172 20.58 12.77 -1.87
N TRP A 173 19.61 12.84 -0.94
CA TRP A 173 19.85 13.04 0.48
C TRP A 173 19.99 11.73 1.26
N VAL A 174 19.71 10.59 0.66
CA VAL A 174 19.88 9.27 1.31
C VAL A 174 21.35 9.02 1.61
N GLY A 175 21.67 8.64 2.85
CA GLY A 175 23.05 8.29 3.27
C GLY A 175 23.37 8.63 4.71
N GLU A 176 24.65 8.46 5.05
CA GLU A 176 25.24 8.84 6.34
C GLU A 176 26.03 10.13 6.16
N TRP A 177 25.84 11.08 7.06
CA TRP A 177 26.35 12.43 6.90
C TRP A 177 27.01 12.97 8.16
N ASP A 178 28.16 13.63 8.00
CA ASP A 178 28.66 14.61 8.93
C ASP A 178 28.13 15.98 8.51
N VAL A 179 27.67 16.79 9.45
CA VAL A 179 27.05 18.07 9.15
C VAL A 179 27.83 19.21 9.80
N VAL A 180 28.13 20.21 9.00
CA VAL A 180 28.87 21.41 9.42
C VAL A 180 28.08 22.67 9.05
N THR A 181 28.37 23.79 9.70
CA THR A 181 27.86 25.11 9.29
C THR A 181 28.49 25.54 7.97
N THR A 182 27.74 26.20 7.09
CA THR A 182 28.29 26.73 5.82
C THR A 182 29.37 27.77 6.07
N GLU A 183 29.16 28.65 7.05
CA GLU A 183 30.17 29.61 7.48
C GLU A 183 31.06 28.97 8.56
N GLY A 184 32.37 29.00 8.33
CA GLY A 184 33.40 28.50 9.26
C GLY A 184 33.53 26.99 9.36
N HIS A 185 32.69 26.19 8.70
CA HIS A 185 32.69 24.72 8.70
C HIS A 185 32.76 24.08 10.09
N ASN A 186 32.10 24.73 11.08
CA ASN A 186 32.04 24.21 12.46
C ASN A 186 31.12 22.97 12.51
N PRO A 187 31.47 21.93 13.27
CA PRO A 187 30.63 20.76 13.48
C PRO A 187 29.24 21.17 14.01
N ALA A 188 28.17 20.78 13.29
CA ALA A 188 26.79 21.01 13.69
C ALA A 188 26.13 19.71 14.17
N GLY A 189 26.55 18.54 13.65
CA GLY A 189 25.99 17.26 14.04
C GLY A 189 26.26 16.16 13.01
N SER A 190 25.42 15.15 13.05
CA SER A 190 25.41 14.06 12.07
C SER A 190 23.96 13.67 11.74
N SER A 191 23.75 13.11 10.55
CA SER A 191 22.43 12.64 10.10
C SER A 191 22.57 11.29 9.39
N SER A 192 21.61 10.40 9.65
CA SER A 192 21.42 9.16 8.90
C SER A 192 20.07 9.24 8.20
N VAL A 193 20.07 9.20 6.88
CA VAL A 193 18.86 9.29 6.04
C VAL A 193 18.66 8.00 5.29
N GLN A 194 17.55 7.31 5.56
CA GLN A 194 17.27 5.97 5.06
C GLN A 194 15.96 5.92 4.28
N LEU A 195 15.95 5.14 3.19
CA LEU A 195 14.71 4.75 2.53
C LEU A 195 13.99 3.70 3.37
N ILE A 196 12.71 3.93 3.65
CA ILE A 196 11.82 3.03 4.41
C ILE A 196 10.53 2.78 3.66
N LEU A 197 9.67 1.89 4.17
CA LEU A 197 8.35 1.57 3.60
C LEU A 197 8.44 1.22 2.10
N ASP A 198 9.27 0.24 1.78
CA ASP A 198 9.50 -0.19 0.38
C ASP A 198 9.93 0.98 -0.54
N GLN A 199 10.74 1.89 -0.01
CA GLN A 199 11.25 3.10 -0.67
C GLN A 199 10.21 4.20 -0.90
N CYS A 200 9.07 4.16 -0.18
CA CYS A 200 8.03 5.18 -0.28
C CYS A 200 8.28 6.42 0.59
N ALA A 201 9.20 6.34 1.54
CA ALA A 201 9.53 7.44 2.43
C ALA A 201 11.01 7.44 2.80
N LEU A 202 11.50 8.61 3.24
CA LEU A 202 12.81 8.78 3.85
C LEU A 202 12.64 9.05 5.33
N LEU A 203 13.40 8.35 6.16
CA LEU A 203 13.51 8.62 7.58
C LEU A 203 14.89 9.21 7.85
N GLU A 204 14.92 10.43 8.36
CA GLU A 204 16.13 11.03 8.91
C GLU A 204 16.23 10.77 10.41
N ASN A 205 17.43 10.47 10.87
CA ASN A 205 17.83 10.47 12.27
C ASN A 205 18.92 11.50 12.45
N TRP A 206 18.57 12.63 13.04
CA TRP A 206 19.47 13.74 13.34
C TRP A 206 20.08 13.60 14.74
N ASN A 207 21.36 13.94 14.86
CA ASN A 207 22.08 14.02 16.14
C ASN A 207 23.03 15.23 16.12
N GLY A 208 22.66 16.33 16.81
CA GLY A 208 23.47 17.55 16.94
C GLY A 208 22.67 18.60 17.66
N GLY A 209 23.26 19.37 18.58
CA GLY A 209 22.56 20.37 19.39
C GLY A 209 21.28 19.90 20.12
N GLY A 210 20.90 18.67 19.92
CA GLY A 210 19.72 17.93 20.31
C GLY A 210 19.54 16.76 19.32
N THR A 211 18.60 15.83 19.58
CA THR A 211 18.27 14.74 18.67
C THR A 211 16.89 14.97 18.06
N GLY A 212 16.71 14.55 16.81
CA GLY A 212 15.43 14.67 16.13
C GLY A 212 15.26 13.66 15.02
N LYS A 213 14.05 13.57 14.49
CA LYS A 213 13.72 12.73 13.34
C LYS A 213 12.83 13.49 12.38
N SER A 214 13.00 13.25 11.10
CA SER A 214 12.02 13.65 10.10
C SER A 214 11.54 12.46 9.28
N LEU A 215 10.24 12.43 9.03
CA LEU A 215 9.63 11.53 8.05
C LEU A 215 9.32 12.34 6.80
N ASN A 216 9.87 11.90 5.67
CA ASN A 216 9.70 12.57 4.39
C ASN A 216 9.02 11.63 3.39
N HIS A 217 7.94 12.07 2.76
CA HIS A 217 7.24 11.28 1.76
C HIS A 217 6.56 12.14 0.69
N TYR A 218 6.32 11.56 -0.48
CA TYR A 218 5.55 12.22 -1.53
C TYR A 218 4.07 11.84 -1.39
N ASP A 219 3.20 12.84 -1.12
CA ASP A 219 1.74 12.64 -1.12
C ASP A 219 1.20 12.79 -2.55
N THR A 220 0.71 11.69 -3.13
CA THR A 220 0.20 11.64 -4.50
C THR A 220 -1.11 12.41 -4.69
N ARG A 221 -1.88 12.64 -3.64
CA ARG A 221 -3.15 13.39 -3.69
C ARG A 221 -2.88 14.89 -3.71
N LEU A 222 -1.95 15.33 -2.87
CA LEU A 222 -1.51 16.73 -2.82
C LEU A 222 -0.50 17.05 -3.91
N LYS A 223 0.15 16.03 -4.50
CA LYS A 223 1.29 16.16 -5.43
C LYS A 223 2.41 17.00 -4.84
N LYS A 224 2.70 16.75 -3.56
CA LYS A 224 3.71 17.45 -2.77
C LYS A 224 4.57 16.47 -1.99
N TRP A 225 5.78 16.88 -1.72
CA TRP A 225 6.60 16.31 -0.66
C TRP A 225 6.17 16.88 0.69
N ILE A 226 6.07 15.99 1.68
CA ILE A 226 5.73 16.31 3.06
C ILE A 226 6.93 15.95 3.91
N GLN A 227 7.31 16.82 4.85
CA GLN A 227 8.26 16.50 5.91
C GLN A 227 7.64 16.82 7.27
N ASP A 228 7.56 15.80 8.12
CA ASP A 228 7.21 15.96 9.54
C ASP A 228 8.47 15.81 10.37
N TRP A 229 8.87 16.91 11.01
CA TRP A 229 10.00 16.98 11.95
C TRP A 229 9.52 16.91 13.39
N VAL A 230 10.21 16.12 14.22
CA VAL A 230 10.06 16.11 15.68
C VAL A 230 11.42 16.02 16.35
N ASP A 231 11.59 16.69 17.50
CA ASP A 231 12.84 16.68 18.27
C ASP A 231 12.66 16.22 19.73
N SER A 232 13.77 16.01 20.40
CA SER A 232 13.82 15.58 21.81
C SER A 232 13.33 16.64 22.81
N GLN A 233 12.99 17.85 22.37
CA GLN A 233 12.42 18.93 23.17
C GLN A 233 10.89 19.03 22.95
N SER A 234 10.28 18.04 22.27
CA SER A 234 8.85 18.00 21.93
C SER A 234 8.40 19.10 20.95
N ASN A 235 9.32 19.65 20.16
CA ASN A 235 8.95 20.52 19.06
C ASN A 235 8.62 19.66 17.82
N GLY A 236 7.58 20.08 17.08
CA GLY A 236 7.21 19.48 15.81
C GLY A 236 6.96 20.56 14.75
N ILE A 237 7.36 20.28 13.51
CA ILE A 237 7.14 21.18 12.37
C ILE A 237 6.67 20.34 11.19
N HIS A 238 5.56 20.75 10.60
CA HIS A 238 5.04 20.16 9.36
C HIS A 238 5.41 21.05 8.19
N PHE A 239 6.13 20.49 7.23
CA PHE A 239 6.55 21.15 6.02
C PHE A 239 5.86 20.55 4.79
N GLU A 240 5.45 21.40 3.84
CA GLU A 240 4.95 21.00 2.54
C GLU A 240 5.76 21.67 1.42
N GLY A 241 6.03 20.92 0.33
CA GLY A 241 6.79 21.46 -0.76
C GLY A 241 7.02 20.50 -1.92
N GLY A 242 8.17 20.63 -2.57
CA GLY A 242 8.54 19.79 -3.70
C GLY A 242 9.85 20.18 -4.36
N LEU A 243 10.19 19.44 -5.41
CA LEU A 243 11.37 19.73 -6.22
C LEU A 243 11.05 20.83 -7.24
N GLU A 244 11.68 21.97 -7.09
CA GLU A 244 11.56 23.12 -8.01
C GLU A 244 12.94 23.53 -8.51
N ASN A 245 13.16 23.52 -9.81
CA ASN A 245 14.42 23.92 -10.44
C ASN A 245 15.67 23.20 -9.85
N GLY A 246 15.53 21.95 -9.47
CA GLY A 246 16.62 21.15 -8.88
C GLY A 246 16.84 21.37 -7.37
N VAL A 247 16.01 22.16 -6.71
CA VAL A 247 16.02 22.41 -5.27
C VAL A 247 14.80 21.76 -4.63
N MET A 248 14.99 20.94 -3.63
CA MET A 248 13.89 20.45 -2.79
C MET A 248 13.53 21.57 -1.81
N SER A 249 12.35 22.15 -2.00
CA SER A 249 11.91 23.38 -1.34
C SER A 249 10.65 23.12 -0.53
N TYR A 250 10.64 23.51 0.75
CA TYR A 250 9.57 23.29 1.70
C TYR A 250 9.16 24.56 2.41
N PHE A 251 7.87 24.69 2.70
CA PHE A 251 7.33 25.77 3.53
C PHE A 251 6.61 25.20 4.74
N ALA A 252 6.71 25.91 5.87
CA ALA A 252 5.95 25.65 7.07
C ALA A 252 5.47 26.96 7.70
N ASP A 253 4.21 26.98 8.11
CA ASP A 253 3.72 28.01 9.04
C ASP A 253 3.73 27.40 10.47
N SER A 254 4.45 28.05 11.38
CA SER A 254 4.78 27.54 12.71
C SER A 254 4.88 28.70 13.71
N ALA A 255 5.54 28.49 14.83
CA ALA A 255 5.83 29.53 15.81
C ALA A 255 7.31 29.55 16.19
N ASP A 256 7.80 30.71 16.67
CA ASP A 256 9.10 30.82 17.34
C ASP A 256 9.04 30.29 18.80
N ALA A 257 10.16 30.31 19.49
CA ALA A 257 10.26 29.86 20.88
C ALA A 257 9.37 30.66 21.86
N GLN A 258 8.88 31.84 21.49
CA GLN A 258 7.98 32.70 22.24
C GLN A 258 6.52 32.55 21.80
N GLY A 259 6.23 31.59 20.86
CA GLY A 259 4.88 31.33 20.36
C GLY A 259 4.38 32.35 19.32
N LYS A 260 5.23 33.21 18.78
CA LYS A 260 4.85 34.16 17.73
C LYS A 260 4.86 33.46 16.36
N PRO A 261 3.96 33.84 15.44
CA PRO A 261 3.95 33.25 14.09
C PRO A 261 5.30 33.38 13.39
N LEU A 262 5.76 32.25 12.85
CA LEU A 262 7.01 32.16 12.10
C LEU A 262 6.79 31.28 10.87
N ARG A 263 6.99 31.86 9.69
CA ARG A 263 6.98 31.12 8.43
C ARG A 263 8.40 30.69 8.09
N ARG A 264 8.59 29.40 7.78
CA ARG A 264 9.89 28.82 7.40
C ARG A 264 9.92 28.43 5.95
N HIS A 265 11.09 28.61 5.33
CA HIS A 265 11.36 28.17 3.97
C HIS A 265 12.62 27.31 3.97
N MET A 266 12.48 25.99 4.08
CA MET A 266 13.62 25.08 4.09
C MET A 266 13.93 24.58 2.69
N GLN A 267 15.20 24.54 2.34
CA GLN A 267 15.69 24.14 1.02
C GLN A 267 16.81 23.13 1.14
N PHE A 268 16.78 22.09 0.29
CA PHE A 268 17.90 21.17 0.13
C PHE A 268 18.41 21.26 -1.31
N VAL A 269 19.69 21.60 -1.42
CA VAL A 269 20.38 21.76 -2.71
C VAL A 269 21.44 20.68 -2.82
N LYS A 270 21.31 19.80 -3.81
CA LYS A 270 22.38 18.86 -4.15
C LYS A 270 23.54 19.65 -4.76
N ILE A 271 24.68 19.71 -4.07
CA ILE A 271 25.90 20.35 -4.59
C ILE A 271 26.60 19.38 -5.54
N ASP A 272 26.86 18.14 -5.07
CA ASP A 272 27.47 17.05 -5.83
C ASP A 272 27.05 15.67 -5.28
N ALA A 273 27.81 14.61 -5.53
CA ALA A 273 27.50 13.27 -5.05
C ALA A 273 27.66 13.13 -3.52
N ASP A 274 28.57 13.91 -2.92
CA ASP A 274 28.99 13.79 -1.54
C ASP A 274 28.58 15.00 -0.66
N HIS A 275 27.98 16.04 -1.26
CA HIS A 275 27.59 17.26 -0.54
C HIS A 275 26.15 17.69 -0.85
N VAL A 276 25.42 17.98 0.22
CA VAL A 276 24.07 18.58 0.17
C VAL A 276 24.04 19.79 1.12
N ARG A 277 23.53 20.94 0.62
CA ARG A 277 23.28 22.10 1.49
C ARG A 277 21.83 22.08 1.94
N GLN A 278 21.61 22.27 3.23
CA GLN A 278 20.31 22.56 3.83
C GLN A 278 20.30 23.98 4.37
N PHE A 279 19.40 24.80 3.85
CA PHE A 279 19.25 26.20 4.25
C PHE A 279 17.80 26.48 4.63
N SER A 280 17.59 27.10 5.79
CA SER A 280 16.26 27.44 6.27
C SER A 280 16.22 28.89 6.80
N PRO A 281 15.71 29.85 6.02
CA PRO A 281 15.34 31.14 6.56
C PRO A 281 13.95 31.12 7.19
N GLY A 282 13.76 31.97 8.21
CA GLY A 282 12.50 32.27 8.87
C GLY A 282 11.99 33.68 8.56
N SER A 283 10.68 33.86 8.57
CA SER A 283 10.01 35.17 8.38
C SER A 283 8.95 35.37 9.47
N SER A 284 9.03 36.46 10.19
CA SER A 284 8.05 36.87 11.21
C SER A 284 6.98 37.85 10.69
N ASP A 285 7.06 38.24 9.42
CA ASP A 285 6.19 39.22 8.77
C ASP A 285 5.37 38.64 7.60
N GLY A 286 5.16 37.31 7.61
CA GLY A 286 4.37 36.59 6.60
C GLY A 286 5.08 36.40 5.25
N GLY A 287 6.41 36.37 5.26
CA GLY A 287 7.22 36.11 4.07
C GLY A 287 7.67 37.35 3.31
N LYS A 288 7.55 38.55 3.89
CA LYS A 288 8.03 39.79 3.27
C LYS A 288 9.53 39.95 3.42
N THR A 289 10.06 39.64 4.62
CA THR A 289 11.48 39.60 4.90
C THR A 289 11.88 38.26 5.47
N TRP A 290 13.11 37.83 5.18
CA TRP A 290 13.63 36.52 5.56
C TRP A 290 14.99 36.66 6.25
N SER A 291 15.18 35.93 7.34
CA SER A 291 16.46 35.88 8.07
C SER A 291 16.89 34.42 8.22
N PRO A 292 18.17 34.08 8.02
CA PRO A 292 18.67 32.72 8.22
C PRO A 292 18.43 32.22 9.63
N GLU A 293 17.84 31.02 9.78
CA GLU A 293 17.79 30.30 11.05
C GLU A 293 18.98 29.34 11.16
N TYR A 294 19.29 28.62 10.06
CA TYR A 294 20.47 27.76 9.93
C TYR A 294 20.86 27.61 8.46
N ASP A 295 22.13 27.25 8.26
CA ASP A 295 22.72 26.98 6.96
C ASP A 295 23.81 25.93 7.13
N PHE A 296 23.56 24.71 6.63
CA PHE A 296 24.35 23.53 6.85
C PHE A 296 24.86 22.92 5.54
N ILE A 297 26.03 22.29 5.61
CA ILE A 297 26.56 21.39 4.60
C ILE A 297 26.59 19.99 5.18
N TYR A 298 25.90 19.08 4.55
CA TYR A 298 25.95 17.65 4.76
C TYR A 298 27.10 17.08 3.93
N ILE A 299 28.05 16.42 4.56
CA ILE A 299 29.22 15.79 3.95
C ILE A 299 29.07 14.29 4.11
N ARG A 300 29.05 13.56 3.01
CA ARG A 300 28.80 12.10 3.02
C ARG A 300 29.95 11.37 3.72
N LYS A 301 29.62 10.51 4.68
CA LYS A 301 30.58 9.59 5.30
C LYS A 301 31.05 8.55 4.28
N LYS A 302 32.36 8.29 4.31
CA LYS A 302 32.99 7.27 3.45
C LYS A 302 33.04 5.91 4.12
#